data_34e111c099d7cba08172fca5b1831324
#
_entry.id   34e111c099d7cba08172fca5b1831324
#
_cell.length_a   1.000
_cell.length_b   1.000
_cell.length_c   1.000
_cell.angle_alpha   90.00
_cell.angle_beta   90.00
_cell.angle_gamma   90.00
#
_symmetry.space_group_name_H-M   'P 1'
#
loop_
_entity.id
_entity.type
_entity.pdbx_description
1 polymer ?
#
loop_
_entity_poly.entity_id
_entity_poly.type
_entity_poly.pdbx_seq_one_letter_code
_entity_poly.pdbx_strand_id
1 'polypeptide(L)'
;MRHHTHTHTHTHTHTHTRTHARTSARAAAALLATAAIALVGCASASDAPSDAGSAESAGGTRVTFALDWAPNTNHIGVYVADELGYFDEAGLDVEILPYGSTPATQLVSAGEADFGIGGQSTVQVARTAGLDLLSVYRVTQRDSGRLVSLADRADVERPADLDGMTFGGFGSPLYSALASATIEGDGGSGEFEEVVLDTGAYEALSQGRIDFTLSVATWENLQAELDGHPYREFSYQEFGVPEQQSTGIVSSEAYLDAHPDEARAFVGAVSRGYAYAAEQPDAAADLLIAANPDTLGTAEELVRESTRLLADEYLTSPDRAIGAADPGAWDAFGEFLFDGGFLTDSEGEPLAEQPDWSAYYTDEYLG
;
A
#
# COMPACT_ATOMS: atom_id res chain seq x y z
N MET A 1 -65.97 -17.07 26.35
CA MET A 1 -65.94 -15.72 26.97
C MET A 1 -64.99 -14.81 26.16
N ARG A 2 -65.61 -13.77 25.60
CA ARG A 2 -64.93 -12.74 24.81
C ARG A 2 -64.19 -11.77 25.74
N HIS A 3 -63.04 -11.22 25.36
CA HIS A 3 -62.57 -9.87 25.63
C HIS A 3 -61.32 -9.59 24.77
N HIS A 4 -61.50 -8.83 23.82
CA HIS A 4 -61.26 -7.42 23.47
C HIS A 4 -59.77 -6.99 23.48
N THR A 5 -59.33 -6.81 22.25
CA THR A 5 -58.24 -6.04 21.70
C THR A 5 -58.22 -4.59 22.18
N HIS A 6 -57.04 -4.03 22.47
CA HIS A 6 -56.79 -2.60 22.33
C HIS A 6 -55.42 -2.38 21.70
N THR A 7 -55.47 -1.93 20.46
CA THR A 7 -54.37 -1.40 19.66
C THR A 7 -54.20 0.09 19.96
N HIS A 8 -53.03 0.53 20.40
CA HIS A 8 -52.68 1.94 20.44
C HIS A 8 -51.60 2.24 19.39
N THR A 9 -52.03 2.91 18.33
CA THR A 9 -51.21 3.48 17.29
C THR A 9 -50.81 4.91 17.71
N HIS A 10 -49.51 5.16 17.93
CA HIS A 10 -48.99 6.52 18.07
C HIS A 10 -48.30 6.95 16.79
N THR A 11 -48.97 7.85 16.07
CA THR A 11 -48.43 8.56 14.89
C THR A 11 -47.71 9.81 15.38
N HIS A 12 -46.40 9.89 15.21
CA HIS A 12 -45.66 11.13 15.37
C HIS A 12 -45.38 11.78 14.01
N THR A 13 -46.10 12.88 13.80
CA THR A 13 -45.91 13.77 12.65
C THR A 13 -44.81 14.77 12.99
N HIS A 14 -43.65 14.73 12.32
CA HIS A 14 -42.65 15.77 12.40
C HIS A 14 -42.81 16.75 11.24
N THR A 15 -43.21 17.97 11.61
CA THR A 15 -43.34 19.13 10.72
C THR A 15 -41.96 19.78 10.52
N HIS A 16 -41.44 19.78 9.30
CA HIS A 16 -40.25 20.52 8.90
C HIS A 16 -40.59 21.97 8.58
N THR A 17 -40.13 22.88 9.43
CA THR A 17 -40.17 24.33 9.16
C THR A 17 -38.90 24.73 8.40
N ARG A 18 -39.06 25.12 7.14
CA ARG A 18 -38.01 25.72 6.32
C ARG A 18 -37.93 27.21 6.61
N THR A 19 -36.80 27.66 7.13
CA THR A 19 -36.47 29.09 7.28
C THR A 19 -35.60 29.53 6.10
N HIS A 20 -36.13 30.36 5.24
CA HIS A 20 -35.39 31.03 4.17
C HIS A 20 -34.72 32.29 4.73
N ALA A 21 -33.40 32.35 4.72
CA ALA A 21 -32.65 33.59 4.92
C ALA A 21 -32.28 34.20 3.57
N ARG A 22 -32.82 35.39 3.29
CA ARG A 22 -32.49 36.22 2.13
C ARG A 22 -31.21 37.01 2.46
N THR A 23 -30.18 36.85 1.64
CA THR A 23 -29.00 37.73 1.64
C THR A 23 -29.17 38.83 0.61
N SER A 24 -29.06 40.04 1.12
CA SER A 24 -29.06 41.28 0.32
C SER A 24 -27.64 41.58 -0.19
N ALA A 25 -27.54 41.80 -1.49
CA ALA A 25 -26.37 42.32 -2.17
C ALA A 25 -26.17 43.81 -1.83
N ARG A 26 -24.91 44.22 -1.59
CA ARG A 26 -24.49 45.62 -1.72
C ARG A 26 -23.26 45.69 -2.61
N ALA A 27 -23.46 46.31 -3.76
CA ALA A 27 -22.44 46.78 -4.67
C ALA A 27 -21.82 48.07 -4.11
N ALA A 28 -20.51 48.23 -4.27
CA ALA A 28 -19.85 49.52 -4.26
C ALA A 28 -18.75 49.54 -5.30
N ALA A 29 -18.87 50.48 -6.20
CA ALA A 29 -18.01 50.70 -7.37
C ALA A 29 -16.97 51.78 -7.09
N ALA A 30 -15.88 51.70 -7.89
CA ALA A 30 -15.02 52.78 -8.38
C ALA A 30 -13.92 53.37 -7.48
N LEU A 31 -12.68 53.36 -7.98
CA LEU A 31 -12.11 54.52 -8.66
C LEU A 31 -10.70 54.19 -9.24
N LEU A 32 -10.57 54.53 -10.52
CA LEU A 32 -9.35 54.62 -11.32
C LEU A 32 -8.43 55.75 -10.82
N ALA A 33 -7.12 55.51 -10.81
CA ALA A 33 -6.14 56.59 -10.89
C ALA A 33 -4.91 56.11 -11.70
N THR A 34 -4.85 56.60 -12.91
CA THR A 34 -3.70 56.59 -13.85
C THR A 34 -2.64 57.57 -13.40
N ALA A 35 -1.37 57.15 -13.41
CA ALA A 35 -0.22 58.07 -13.50
C ALA A 35 0.88 57.44 -14.36
N ALA A 36 0.98 57.96 -15.59
CA ALA A 36 2.10 57.72 -16.49
C ALA A 36 3.22 58.74 -16.15
N ILE A 37 4.45 58.25 -15.99
CA ILE A 37 5.66 59.08 -16.08
C ILE A 37 6.63 58.36 -17.01
N ALA A 38 6.81 58.99 -18.20
CA ALA A 38 7.86 58.65 -19.13
C ALA A 38 9.14 59.44 -18.74
N LEU A 39 10.26 58.77 -18.71
CA LEU A 39 11.58 59.42 -18.78
C LEU A 39 12.48 58.62 -19.71
N VAL A 40 12.82 59.28 -20.76
CA VAL A 40 13.78 58.89 -21.81
C VAL A 40 15.21 59.11 -21.26
N GLY A 41 16.07 58.14 -21.47
CA GLY A 41 17.49 58.26 -21.20
C GLY A 41 18.28 57.33 -22.12
N CYS A 42 19.04 57.91 -23.03
CA CYS A 42 19.80 57.24 -24.11
C CYS A 42 21.10 56.59 -23.64
N ALA A 43 21.37 55.47 -24.28
CA ALA A 43 22.65 55.01 -24.85
C ALA A 43 23.87 54.78 -23.95
N SER A 44 24.30 53.53 -23.93
CA SER A 44 25.65 53.18 -24.44
C SER A 44 25.71 51.65 -24.59
N ALA A 45 26.00 51.21 -25.81
CA ALA A 45 26.33 49.83 -26.12
C ALA A 45 27.70 49.49 -25.52
N SER A 46 27.75 48.36 -24.83
CA SER A 46 28.98 47.62 -24.58
C SER A 46 28.65 46.17 -24.75
N ASP A 47 29.10 45.59 -25.85
CA ASP A 47 29.12 44.16 -26.09
C ASP A 47 30.01 43.49 -25.02
N ALA A 48 29.35 42.73 -24.16
CA ALA A 48 30.00 41.66 -23.40
C ALA A 48 29.17 40.38 -23.64
N PRO A 49 29.80 39.23 -23.94
CA PRO A 49 29.06 37.99 -24.10
C PRO A 49 28.45 37.65 -22.76
N SER A 50 27.12 37.62 -22.71
CA SER A 50 26.37 37.03 -21.62
C SER A 50 26.55 35.52 -21.73
N ASP A 51 27.53 35.00 -21.03
CA ASP A 51 27.49 33.63 -20.53
C ASP A 51 26.28 33.56 -19.60
N ALA A 52 25.13 33.20 -20.19
CA ALA A 52 24.03 32.71 -19.43
C ALA A 52 24.41 31.29 -18.99
N GLY A 53 25.31 31.21 -18.01
CA GLY A 53 25.41 30.04 -17.18
C GLY A 53 24.02 29.83 -16.57
N SER A 54 23.33 28.82 -17.07
CA SER A 54 22.21 28.21 -16.35
C SER A 54 22.73 27.96 -14.94
N ALA A 55 22.23 28.70 -13.96
CA ALA A 55 22.36 28.29 -12.57
C ALA A 55 21.65 26.91 -12.53
N GLU A 56 22.45 25.86 -12.57
CA GLU A 56 21.97 24.55 -12.12
C GLU A 56 21.37 24.79 -10.74
N SER A 57 20.09 24.60 -10.67
CA SER A 57 19.36 24.53 -9.41
C SER A 57 20.07 23.43 -8.60
N ALA A 58 20.63 23.80 -7.44
CA ALA A 58 21.25 22.85 -6.52
C ALA A 58 20.18 22.04 -5.76
N GLY A 59 19.18 21.50 -6.48
CA GLY A 59 18.15 20.61 -6.04
C GLY A 59 18.09 19.45 -7.03
N GLY A 60 18.03 18.21 -6.53
CA GLY A 60 17.89 17.02 -7.36
C GLY A 60 16.62 17.04 -8.21
N THR A 61 16.50 16.09 -9.14
CA THR A 61 15.24 15.87 -9.88
C THR A 61 14.18 15.40 -8.91
N ARG A 62 13.04 16.11 -8.88
CA ARG A 62 11.93 15.75 -7.99
C ARG A 62 11.30 14.42 -8.43
N VAL A 63 11.11 13.52 -7.48
CA VAL A 63 10.44 12.23 -7.62
C VAL A 63 9.44 12.08 -6.46
N THR A 64 8.26 11.56 -6.75
CA THR A 64 7.21 11.33 -5.75
C THR A 64 7.02 9.84 -5.50
N PHE A 65 6.87 9.46 -4.21
CA PHE A 65 6.66 8.09 -3.77
C PHE A 65 5.44 7.98 -2.85
N ALA A 66 4.41 7.22 -3.24
CA ALA A 66 3.17 7.08 -2.49
C ALA A 66 3.19 5.87 -1.56
N LEU A 67 2.86 6.10 -0.28
CA LEU A 67 2.66 5.05 0.71
C LEU A 67 1.28 4.40 0.54
N ASP A 68 1.18 3.08 0.77
CA ASP A 68 -0.08 2.32 0.79
C ASP A 68 -0.73 2.24 2.17
N TRP A 69 0.01 2.60 3.21
CA TRP A 69 -0.39 2.55 4.61
C TRP A 69 0.35 3.61 5.43
N ALA A 70 -0.03 3.77 6.72
CA ALA A 70 0.78 4.52 7.66
C ALA A 70 2.23 3.98 7.66
N PRO A 71 3.24 4.83 7.89
CA PRO A 71 4.63 4.40 7.93
C PRO A 71 4.83 3.15 8.79
N ASN A 72 5.47 2.13 8.21
CA ASN A 72 5.77 0.86 8.84
C ASN A 72 7.03 0.25 8.23
N THR A 73 7.41 -0.93 8.68
CA THR A 73 8.67 -1.57 8.28
C THR A 73 8.73 -2.03 6.82
N ASN A 74 7.58 -2.22 6.14
CA ASN A 74 7.58 -2.47 4.70
C ASN A 74 8.16 -1.28 3.90
N HIS A 75 8.12 -0.07 4.45
CA HIS A 75 8.66 1.14 3.82
C HIS A 75 10.11 1.44 4.21
N ILE A 76 10.73 0.61 5.07
CA ILE A 76 12.01 0.91 5.73
C ILE A 76 13.13 1.26 4.75
N GLY A 77 13.23 0.59 3.61
CA GLY A 77 14.29 0.86 2.63
C GLY A 77 14.19 2.24 2.00
N VAL A 78 12.98 2.76 1.83
CA VAL A 78 12.76 4.13 1.30
C VAL A 78 13.18 5.17 2.33
N TYR A 79 12.77 5.01 3.60
CA TYR A 79 13.18 5.92 4.68
C TYR A 79 14.68 5.85 4.97
N VAL A 80 15.29 4.66 4.93
CA VAL A 80 16.75 4.51 5.05
C VAL A 80 17.47 5.20 3.89
N ALA A 81 16.96 5.10 2.67
CA ALA A 81 17.56 5.76 1.51
C ALA A 81 17.50 7.28 1.65
N ASP A 82 16.42 7.83 2.18
CA ASP A 82 16.23 9.25 2.46
C ASP A 82 17.17 9.72 3.58
N GLU A 83 17.10 9.11 4.75
CA GLU A 83 17.86 9.50 5.95
C GLU A 83 19.39 9.34 5.79
N LEU A 84 19.84 8.39 4.97
CA LEU A 84 21.27 8.21 4.67
C LEU A 84 21.73 8.99 3.43
N GLY A 85 20.83 9.77 2.81
CA GLY A 85 21.15 10.64 1.66
C GLY A 85 21.39 9.87 0.37
N TYR A 86 20.89 8.64 0.21
CA TYR A 86 21.10 7.85 -1.02
C TYR A 86 20.35 8.45 -2.20
N PHE A 87 19.21 9.11 -1.98
CA PHE A 87 18.50 9.86 -3.02
C PHE A 87 19.28 11.10 -3.45
N ASP A 88 19.82 11.88 -2.50
CA ASP A 88 20.66 13.05 -2.79
C ASP A 88 21.91 12.66 -3.60
N GLU A 89 22.58 11.55 -3.21
CA GLU A 89 23.74 11.00 -3.94
C GLU A 89 23.38 10.58 -5.37
N ALA A 90 22.13 10.14 -5.58
CA ALA A 90 21.58 9.78 -6.89
C ALA A 90 21.05 10.99 -7.68
N GLY A 91 21.12 12.21 -7.12
CA GLY A 91 20.64 13.45 -7.74
C GLY A 91 19.11 13.59 -7.73
N LEU A 92 18.43 12.94 -6.79
CA LEU A 92 16.97 12.97 -6.64
C LEU A 92 16.57 13.76 -5.39
N ASP A 93 15.44 14.46 -5.50
CA ASP A 93 14.69 15.09 -4.40
C ASP A 93 13.38 14.30 -4.26
N VAL A 94 13.33 13.33 -3.33
CA VAL A 94 12.22 12.39 -3.20
C VAL A 94 11.21 12.91 -2.19
N GLU A 95 9.97 13.12 -2.63
CA GLU A 95 8.84 13.44 -1.75
C GLU A 95 8.04 12.17 -1.43
N ILE A 96 8.03 11.78 -0.16
CA ILE A 96 7.22 10.66 0.33
C ILE A 96 5.81 11.17 0.60
N LEU A 97 4.85 10.76 -0.23
CA LEU A 97 3.44 11.10 -0.11
C LEU A 97 2.78 10.22 0.97
N PRO A 98 2.11 10.81 1.96
CA PRO A 98 1.48 10.06 3.02
C PRO A 98 0.32 9.20 2.49
N TYR A 99 0.03 8.11 3.19
CA TYR A 99 -1.16 7.31 2.96
C TYR A 99 -2.43 8.17 3.03
N GLY A 100 -3.34 7.93 2.11
CA GLY A 100 -4.60 8.66 1.98
C GLY A 100 -5.76 7.77 1.49
N SER A 101 -6.88 8.40 1.15
CA SER A 101 -8.06 7.68 0.67
C SER A 101 -7.92 7.12 -0.76
N THR A 102 -6.96 7.63 -1.54
CA THR A 102 -6.65 7.12 -2.88
C THR A 102 -5.51 6.12 -2.75
N PRO A 103 -5.68 4.86 -3.19
CA PRO A 103 -4.61 3.87 -3.15
C PRO A 103 -3.37 4.32 -3.93
N ALA A 104 -2.16 3.97 -3.42
CA ALA A 104 -0.89 4.31 -4.04
C ALA A 104 -0.82 3.88 -5.52
N THR A 105 -1.31 2.69 -5.83
CA THR A 105 -1.35 2.17 -7.20
C THR A 105 -2.25 2.99 -8.15
N GLN A 106 -3.32 3.58 -7.64
CA GLN A 106 -4.16 4.49 -8.43
C GLN A 106 -3.47 5.84 -8.66
N LEU A 107 -2.77 6.38 -7.64
CA LEU A 107 -1.96 7.60 -7.80
C LEU A 107 -0.87 7.41 -8.86
N VAL A 108 -0.18 6.28 -8.83
CA VAL A 108 0.86 5.94 -9.83
C VAL A 108 0.25 5.79 -11.22
N SER A 109 -0.80 5.01 -11.39
CA SER A 109 -1.45 4.82 -12.70
C SER A 109 -2.03 6.11 -13.28
N ALA A 110 -2.44 7.06 -12.43
CA ALA A 110 -2.94 8.37 -12.85
C ALA A 110 -1.81 9.39 -13.13
N GLY A 111 -0.55 9.06 -12.84
CA GLY A 111 0.59 9.98 -12.93
C GLY A 111 0.57 11.07 -11.85
N GLU A 112 -0.12 10.84 -10.74
CA GLU A 112 -0.14 11.72 -9.55
C GLU A 112 0.98 11.36 -8.56
N ALA A 113 1.59 10.17 -8.71
CA ALA A 113 2.83 9.74 -8.08
C ALA A 113 3.69 9.00 -9.12
N ASP A 114 5.02 9.13 -9.00
CA ASP A 114 5.96 8.49 -9.91
C ASP A 114 6.19 7.02 -9.53
N PHE A 115 6.25 6.76 -8.23
CA PHE A 115 6.35 5.44 -7.62
C PHE A 115 5.37 5.29 -6.46
N GLY A 116 5.11 4.04 -6.07
CA GLY A 116 4.31 3.76 -4.90
C GLY A 116 4.43 2.31 -4.45
N ILE A 117 3.91 2.02 -3.26
CA ILE A 117 3.81 0.64 -2.78
C ILE A 117 2.71 -0.11 -3.53
N GLY A 118 3.03 -1.33 -3.98
CA GLY A 118 2.08 -2.24 -4.61
C GLY A 118 2.69 -3.64 -4.71
N GLY A 119 2.03 -4.62 -4.12
CA GLY A 119 2.47 -6.02 -4.16
C GLY A 119 2.09 -6.73 -5.46
N GLN A 120 2.58 -7.95 -5.63
CA GLN A 120 2.37 -8.78 -6.82
C GLN A 120 0.89 -8.93 -7.18
N SER A 121 0.06 -9.42 -6.27
CA SER A 121 -1.38 -9.61 -6.51
C SER A 121 -2.10 -8.32 -6.89
N THR A 122 -1.73 -7.21 -6.25
CA THR A 122 -2.30 -5.90 -6.57
C THR A 122 -1.97 -5.47 -8.00
N VAL A 123 -0.72 -5.68 -8.44
CA VAL A 123 -0.30 -5.38 -9.81
C VAL A 123 -1.04 -6.28 -10.80
N GLN A 124 -1.13 -7.58 -10.52
CA GLN A 124 -1.81 -8.53 -11.39
C GLN A 124 -3.29 -8.18 -11.58
N VAL A 125 -4.00 -7.88 -10.51
CA VAL A 125 -5.42 -7.47 -10.57
C VAL A 125 -5.60 -6.10 -11.22
N ALA A 126 -4.80 -5.11 -10.85
CA ALA A 126 -4.97 -3.74 -11.33
C ALA A 126 -4.60 -3.61 -12.81
N ARG A 127 -3.50 -4.24 -13.25
CA ARG A 127 -3.05 -4.17 -14.64
C ARG A 127 -3.99 -4.90 -15.60
N THR A 128 -4.56 -6.05 -15.20
CA THR A 128 -5.59 -6.71 -16.02
C THR A 128 -6.84 -5.84 -16.16
N ALA A 129 -7.21 -5.09 -15.13
CA ALA A 129 -8.30 -4.10 -15.16
C ALA A 129 -7.95 -2.80 -15.94
N GLY A 130 -6.75 -2.75 -16.57
CA GLY A 130 -6.36 -1.65 -17.47
C GLY A 130 -5.61 -0.50 -16.80
N LEU A 131 -5.16 -0.64 -15.54
CA LEU A 131 -4.29 0.35 -14.93
C LEU A 131 -2.87 0.22 -15.50
N ASP A 132 -2.24 1.37 -15.78
CA ASP A 132 -0.82 1.43 -16.18
C ASP A 132 0.05 1.27 -14.94
N LEU A 133 0.47 0.03 -14.68
CA LEU A 133 1.31 -0.34 -13.54
C LEU A 133 2.32 -1.40 -13.92
N LEU A 134 3.55 -1.26 -13.43
CA LEU A 134 4.63 -2.24 -13.55
C LEU A 134 5.35 -2.36 -12.20
N SER A 135 5.57 -3.59 -11.74
CA SER A 135 6.39 -3.82 -10.54
C SER A 135 7.87 -3.67 -10.89
N VAL A 136 8.56 -2.76 -10.20
CA VAL A 136 9.98 -2.42 -10.45
C VAL A 136 10.92 -2.88 -9.34
N TYR A 137 10.37 -3.20 -8.15
CA TYR A 137 11.14 -3.70 -7.00
C TYR A 137 10.25 -4.55 -6.09
N ARG A 138 10.71 -5.72 -5.63
CA ARG A 138 10.00 -6.61 -4.70
C ARG A 138 10.63 -6.50 -3.33
N VAL A 139 9.92 -5.84 -2.41
CA VAL A 139 10.38 -5.64 -1.04
C VAL A 139 10.45 -6.98 -0.32
N THR A 140 9.36 -7.73 -0.32
CA THR A 140 9.32 -9.07 0.27
C THR A 140 9.55 -10.13 -0.80
N GLN A 141 10.45 -11.09 -0.51
CA GLN A 141 10.79 -12.19 -1.41
C GLN A 141 9.86 -13.39 -1.28
N ARG A 142 8.98 -13.36 -0.27
CA ARG A 142 7.89 -14.33 -0.03
C ARG A 142 6.73 -13.64 0.67
N ASP A 143 5.60 -14.33 0.77
CA ASP A 143 4.39 -13.81 1.39
C ASP A 143 4.51 -13.76 2.91
N SER A 144 4.21 -12.62 3.48
CA SER A 144 4.10 -12.41 4.92
C SER A 144 2.67 -12.48 5.44
N GLY A 145 1.68 -12.67 4.55
CA GLY A 145 0.27 -12.82 4.91
C GLY A 145 -0.01 -14.11 5.69
N ARG A 146 -0.95 -14.04 6.61
CA ARG A 146 -1.38 -15.17 7.45
C ARG A 146 -2.88 -15.18 7.63
N LEU A 147 -3.46 -16.38 7.68
CA LEU A 147 -4.78 -16.60 8.26
C LEU A 147 -4.58 -16.81 9.76
N VAL A 148 -5.31 -16.07 10.61
CA VAL A 148 -5.06 -16.06 12.05
C VAL A 148 -6.33 -16.19 12.87
N SER A 149 -6.20 -16.89 14.01
CA SER A 149 -7.17 -16.94 15.09
C SER A 149 -6.45 -16.70 16.42
N LEU A 150 -7.17 -16.47 17.53
CA LEU A 150 -6.51 -16.35 18.84
C LEU A 150 -5.84 -17.68 19.23
N ALA A 151 -4.62 -17.61 19.76
CA ALA A 151 -3.84 -18.80 20.12
C ALA A 151 -4.48 -19.63 21.25
N ASP A 152 -5.27 -19.02 22.11
CA ASP A 152 -5.95 -19.68 23.25
C ASP A 152 -7.27 -20.36 22.88
N ARG A 153 -7.72 -20.25 21.61
CA ARG A 153 -8.88 -20.99 21.07
C ARG A 153 -8.55 -22.49 20.99
N ALA A 154 -9.11 -23.24 21.90
CA ALA A 154 -8.88 -24.71 21.96
C ALA A 154 -9.64 -25.49 20.86
N ASP A 155 -10.60 -24.86 20.21
CA ASP A 155 -11.41 -25.38 19.12
C ASP A 155 -10.83 -25.11 17.73
N VAL A 156 -9.71 -24.38 17.64
CA VAL A 156 -9.01 -24.08 16.38
C VAL A 156 -7.58 -24.58 16.50
N GLU A 157 -7.23 -25.70 15.89
CA GLU A 157 -5.87 -26.22 15.82
C GLU A 157 -5.27 -26.16 14.40
N ARG A 158 -6.16 -26.10 13.38
CA ARG A 158 -5.82 -26.15 11.96
C ARG A 158 -6.82 -25.31 11.15
N PRO A 159 -6.52 -24.91 9.89
CA PRO A 159 -7.43 -24.11 9.08
C PRO A 159 -8.82 -24.71 8.87
N ALA A 160 -8.92 -26.03 8.70
CA ALA A 160 -10.22 -26.70 8.51
C ALA A 160 -11.17 -26.53 9.71
N ASP A 161 -10.66 -26.22 10.90
CA ASP A 161 -11.49 -25.97 12.08
C ASP A 161 -12.24 -24.62 12.00
N LEU A 162 -11.86 -23.76 11.05
CA LEU A 162 -12.49 -22.45 10.82
C LEU A 162 -13.76 -22.52 9.96
N ASP A 163 -14.09 -23.70 9.40
CA ASP A 163 -15.33 -23.91 8.63
C ASP A 163 -16.56 -23.48 9.43
N GLY A 164 -17.43 -22.67 8.80
CA GLY A 164 -18.66 -22.17 9.39
C GLY A 164 -18.49 -21.11 10.48
N MET A 165 -17.25 -20.70 10.75
CA MET A 165 -16.93 -19.63 11.72
C MET A 165 -17.06 -18.24 11.10
N THR A 166 -16.89 -17.20 11.92
CA THR A 166 -17.02 -15.80 11.50
C THR A 166 -15.66 -15.22 11.11
N PHE A 167 -15.53 -14.86 9.84
CA PHE A 167 -14.37 -14.16 9.26
C PHE A 167 -14.53 -12.65 9.37
N GLY A 168 -13.55 -11.98 9.93
CA GLY A 168 -13.41 -10.52 9.84
C GLY A 168 -12.66 -10.13 8.57
N GLY A 169 -13.40 -9.70 7.55
CA GLY A 169 -12.85 -9.38 6.23
C GLY A 169 -12.57 -7.90 6.03
N PHE A 170 -11.85 -7.61 4.94
CA PHE A 170 -11.45 -6.26 4.51
C PHE A 170 -12.25 -5.79 3.28
N GLY A 171 -13.31 -6.51 2.92
CA GLY A 171 -14.16 -6.18 1.77
C GLY A 171 -13.54 -6.48 0.40
N SER A 172 -12.43 -7.23 0.36
CA SER A 172 -11.78 -7.68 -0.88
C SER A 172 -12.15 -9.13 -1.18
N PRO A 173 -12.75 -9.45 -2.34
CA PRO A 173 -13.04 -10.83 -2.72
C PRO A 173 -11.78 -11.73 -2.75
N LEU A 174 -10.62 -11.17 -3.08
CA LEU A 174 -9.37 -11.90 -3.06
C LEU A 174 -8.99 -12.36 -1.65
N TYR A 175 -9.19 -11.51 -0.63
CA TYR A 175 -8.86 -11.88 0.75
C TYR A 175 -9.78 -12.98 1.29
N SER A 176 -11.06 -12.91 0.97
CA SER A 176 -12.01 -14.00 1.31
C SER A 176 -11.63 -15.29 0.60
N ALA A 177 -11.15 -15.21 -0.66
CA ALA A 177 -10.68 -16.37 -1.40
C ALA A 177 -9.40 -16.98 -0.84
N LEU A 178 -8.45 -16.15 -0.36
CA LEU A 178 -7.24 -16.66 0.32
C LEU A 178 -7.60 -17.43 1.58
N ALA A 179 -8.55 -16.91 2.37
CA ALA A 179 -9.06 -17.59 3.55
C ALA A 179 -9.74 -18.93 3.18
N SER A 180 -10.63 -18.91 2.19
CA SER A 180 -11.33 -20.11 1.69
C SER A 180 -10.35 -21.15 1.17
N ALA A 181 -9.41 -20.76 0.30
CA ALA A 181 -8.42 -21.67 -0.28
C ALA A 181 -7.50 -22.30 0.80
N THR A 182 -7.15 -21.54 1.85
CA THR A 182 -6.34 -22.05 2.97
C THR A 182 -7.11 -23.11 3.77
N ILE A 183 -8.41 -22.88 4.02
CA ILE A 183 -9.29 -23.84 4.72
C ILE A 183 -9.49 -25.09 3.86
N GLU A 184 -9.77 -24.93 2.57
CA GLU A 184 -9.94 -26.04 1.62
C GLU A 184 -8.68 -26.87 1.46
N GLY A 185 -7.50 -26.23 1.40
CA GLY A 185 -6.20 -26.88 1.31
C GLY A 185 -5.88 -27.77 2.51
N ASP A 186 -6.49 -27.50 3.67
CA ASP A 186 -6.43 -28.35 4.88
C ASP A 186 -7.57 -29.38 4.94
N GLY A 187 -8.44 -29.44 3.94
CA GLY A 187 -9.54 -30.41 3.81
C GLY A 187 -10.87 -29.95 4.42
N GLY A 188 -11.01 -28.67 4.73
CA GLY A 188 -12.28 -28.02 5.06
C GLY A 188 -13.13 -27.73 3.82
N SER A 189 -14.30 -27.12 4.02
CA SER A 189 -15.19 -26.70 2.93
C SER A 189 -14.88 -25.32 2.40
N GLY A 190 -14.12 -24.51 3.13
CA GLY A 190 -13.84 -23.11 2.81
C GLY A 190 -15.04 -22.17 2.99
N GLU A 191 -16.13 -22.64 3.62
CA GLU A 191 -17.32 -21.84 3.87
C GLU A 191 -17.26 -21.18 5.25
N PHE A 192 -17.56 -19.87 5.33
CA PHE A 192 -17.61 -19.09 6.58
C PHE A 192 -18.58 -17.91 6.46
N GLU A 193 -18.94 -17.31 7.60
CA GLU A 193 -19.70 -16.07 7.62
C GLU A 193 -18.74 -14.87 7.58
N GLU A 194 -18.86 -14.00 6.58
CA GLU A 194 -18.00 -12.81 6.46
C GLU A 194 -18.67 -11.57 7.04
N VAL A 195 -17.91 -10.82 7.86
CA VAL A 195 -18.26 -9.48 8.34
C VAL A 195 -17.15 -8.54 7.94
N VAL A 196 -17.46 -7.55 7.09
CA VAL A 196 -16.47 -6.56 6.67
C VAL A 196 -16.24 -5.56 7.79
N LEU A 197 -15.02 -5.55 8.34
CA LEU A 197 -14.62 -4.76 9.49
C LEU A 197 -13.38 -3.88 9.22
N ASP A 198 -12.70 -4.11 8.09
CA ASP A 198 -11.43 -3.46 7.78
C ASP A 198 -10.44 -3.63 8.95
N THR A 199 -9.63 -2.63 9.28
CA THR A 199 -8.69 -2.67 10.42
C THR A 199 -9.36 -2.94 11.78
N GLY A 200 -10.66 -2.73 11.89
CA GLY A 200 -11.46 -3.10 13.08
C GLY A 200 -11.53 -4.62 13.32
N ALA A 201 -11.12 -5.45 12.36
CA ALA A 201 -11.08 -6.91 12.49
C ALA A 201 -10.13 -7.35 13.63
N TYR A 202 -9.00 -6.70 13.81
CA TYR A 202 -8.04 -7.05 14.87
C TYR A 202 -8.59 -6.82 16.28
N GLU A 203 -9.25 -5.69 16.49
CA GLU A 203 -9.95 -5.44 17.76
C GLU A 203 -11.14 -6.41 17.97
N ALA A 204 -11.88 -6.70 16.90
CA ALA A 204 -12.99 -7.64 16.96
C ALA A 204 -12.51 -9.06 17.30
N LEU A 205 -11.38 -9.49 16.73
CA LEU A 205 -10.75 -10.79 17.04
C LEU A 205 -10.29 -10.85 18.49
N SER A 206 -9.56 -9.85 18.98
CA SER A 206 -9.09 -9.81 20.38
C SER A 206 -10.22 -9.82 21.40
N GLN A 207 -11.42 -9.32 21.02
CA GLN A 207 -12.62 -9.33 21.84
C GLN A 207 -13.51 -10.56 21.63
N GLY A 208 -13.12 -11.50 20.77
CA GLY A 208 -13.89 -12.71 20.44
C GLY A 208 -15.23 -12.42 19.74
N ARG A 209 -15.34 -11.31 19.01
CA ARG A 209 -16.51 -10.94 18.21
C ARG A 209 -16.50 -11.57 16.80
N ILE A 210 -15.33 -11.95 16.35
CA ILE A 210 -15.08 -12.78 15.18
C ILE A 210 -14.14 -13.92 15.59
N ASP A 211 -14.03 -14.93 14.75
CA ASP A 211 -13.24 -16.12 15.06
C ASP A 211 -11.86 -16.09 14.41
N PHE A 212 -11.73 -15.48 13.23
CA PHE A 212 -10.49 -15.39 12.48
C PHE A 212 -10.48 -14.20 11.52
N THR A 213 -9.27 -13.85 11.06
CA THR A 213 -9.03 -12.79 10.08
C THR A 213 -7.73 -13.02 9.33
N LEU A 214 -7.36 -12.12 8.42
CA LEU A 214 -6.04 -12.07 7.81
C LEU A 214 -5.16 -11.08 8.55
N SER A 215 -3.87 -11.33 8.54
CA SER A 215 -2.86 -10.45 9.15
C SER A 215 -1.55 -10.53 8.40
N VAL A 216 -0.59 -9.72 8.79
CA VAL A 216 0.78 -9.74 8.28
C VAL A 216 1.71 -10.17 9.41
N ALA A 217 2.50 -11.21 9.18
CA ALA A 217 3.40 -11.78 10.20
C ALA A 217 4.38 -10.74 10.76
N THR A 218 4.83 -9.84 9.91
CA THR A 218 5.82 -8.80 10.26
C THR A 218 5.24 -7.60 10.99
N TRP A 219 3.93 -7.52 11.21
CA TRP A 219 3.32 -6.36 11.88
C TRP A 219 2.21 -6.76 12.86
N GLU A 220 1.02 -7.13 12.40
CA GLU A 220 -0.13 -7.39 13.27
C GLU A 220 0.10 -8.58 14.20
N ASN A 221 0.84 -9.62 13.75
CA ASN A 221 1.10 -10.77 14.60
C ASN A 221 2.06 -10.42 15.75
N LEU A 222 3.11 -9.65 15.44
CA LEU A 222 4.02 -9.14 16.46
C LEU A 222 3.32 -8.18 17.43
N GLN A 223 2.45 -7.29 16.91
CA GLN A 223 1.66 -6.40 17.76
C GLN A 223 0.76 -7.20 18.71
N ALA A 224 0.07 -8.23 18.21
CA ALA A 224 -0.77 -9.09 19.03
C ALA A 224 0.03 -9.84 20.10
N GLU A 225 1.25 -10.28 19.79
CA GLU A 225 2.13 -10.91 20.77
C GLU A 225 2.56 -9.91 21.87
N LEU A 226 2.98 -8.71 21.49
CA LEU A 226 3.35 -7.63 22.43
C LEU A 226 2.18 -7.22 23.33
N ASP A 227 0.96 -7.20 22.79
CA ASP A 227 -0.26 -6.88 23.53
C ASP A 227 -0.76 -8.04 24.43
N GLY A 228 -0.11 -9.22 24.36
CA GLY A 228 -0.45 -10.41 25.16
C GLY A 228 -1.66 -11.19 24.63
N HIS A 229 -2.01 -11.02 23.37
CA HIS A 229 -3.07 -11.72 22.65
C HIS A 229 -2.50 -12.43 21.40
N PRO A 230 -1.51 -13.34 21.54
CA PRO A 230 -0.84 -13.94 20.41
C PRO A 230 -1.83 -14.70 19.51
N TYR A 231 -1.50 -14.73 18.22
CA TYR A 231 -2.28 -15.46 17.23
C TYR A 231 -1.77 -16.88 17.03
N ARG A 232 -2.68 -17.78 16.68
CA ARG A 232 -2.36 -18.99 15.96
C ARG A 232 -2.35 -18.64 14.48
N GLU A 233 -1.23 -18.89 13.83
CA GLU A 233 -0.96 -18.47 12.47
C GLU A 233 -0.98 -19.66 11.52
N PHE A 234 -1.56 -19.44 10.34
CA PHE A 234 -1.54 -20.40 9.24
C PHE A 234 -1.00 -19.69 7.99
N SER A 235 0.14 -20.16 7.50
CA SER A 235 0.72 -19.70 6.22
C SER A 235 -0.12 -20.24 5.07
N TYR A 236 -0.51 -19.39 4.14
CA TYR A 236 -1.30 -19.80 2.97
C TYR A 236 -0.62 -20.89 2.15
N GLN A 237 0.72 -20.80 2.01
CA GLN A 237 1.54 -21.71 1.20
C GLN A 237 1.57 -23.14 1.76
N GLU A 238 1.49 -23.31 3.07
CA GLU A 238 1.41 -24.63 3.70
C GLU A 238 0.12 -25.39 3.34
N PHE A 239 -0.90 -24.66 2.89
CA PHE A 239 -2.21 -25.18 2.54
C PHE A 239 -2.53 -25.04 1.04
N GLY A 240 -1.49 -24.89 0.20
CA GLY A 240 -1.62 -25.02 -1.26
C GLY A 240 -1.90 -23.72 -2.02
N VAL A 241 -2.00 -22.57 -1.35
CA VAL A 241 -2.00 -21.28 -2.04
C VAL A 241 -0.59 -21.02 -2.56
N PRO A 242 -0.41 -20.62 -3.84
CA PRO A 242 0.92 -20.35 -4.37
C PRO A 242 1.64 -19.21 -3.64
N GLU A 243 2.97 -19.25 -3.69
CA GLU A 243 3.81 -18.16 -3.16
C GLU A 243 3.60 -16.87 -3.96
N GLN A 244 3.70 -15.72 -3.27
CA GLN A 244 3.71 -14.39 -3.88
C GLN A 244 4.74 -13.47 -3.21
N GLN A 245 5.20 -12.49 -3.94
CA GLN A 245 5.98 -11.37 -3.42
C GLN A 245 5.01 -10.26 -2.98
N SER A 246 4.52 -10.37 -1.74
CA SER A 246 3.33 -9.63 -1.27
C SER A 246 3.50 -8.12 -1.15
N THR A 247 4.74 -7.63 -1.03
CA THR A 247 5.03 -6.19 -0.96
C THR A 247 6.08 -5.82 -2.00
N GLY A 248 5.85 -4.72 -2.73
CA GLY A 248 6.77 -4.24 -3.75
C GLY A 248 6.60 -2.76 -4.03
N ILE A 249 7.38 -2.26 -4.97
CA ILE A 249 7.29 -0.90 -5.49
C ILE A 249 6.87 -0.97 -6.95
N VAL A 250 5.93 -0.11 -7.30
CA VAL A 250 5.38 0.01 -8.65
C VAL A 250 5.64 1.38 -9.23
N SER A 251 5.66 1.45 -10.56
CA SER A 251 5.61 2.68 -11.34
C SER A 251 4.68 2.48 -12.55
N SER A 252 4.40 3.52 -13.32
CA SER A 252 3.70 3.39 -14.59
C SER A 252 4.69 3.15 -15.75
N GLU A 253 4.32 2.39 -16.77
CA GLU A 253 5.14 2.25 -17.98
C GLU A 253 5.38 3.62 -18.63
N ALA A 254 4.36 4.49 -18.61
CA ALA A 254 4.46 5.84 -19.13
C ALA A 254 5.56 6.67 -18.44
N TYR A 255 5.68 6.58 -17.10
CA TYR A 255 6.75 7.25 -16.37
C TYR A 255 8.12 6.63 -16.67
N LEU A 256 8.22 5.32 -16.63
CA LEU A 256 9.46 4.58 -16.86
C LEU A 256 10.06 4.85 -18.25
N ASP A 257 9.20 4.92 -19.28
CA ASP A 257 9.60 5.23 -20.64
C ASP A 257 10.08 6.69 -20.80
N ALA A 258 9.45 7.61 -20.08
CA ALA A 258 9.81 9.03 -20.15
C ALA A 258 11.03 9.39 -19.28
N HIS A 259 11.27 8.66 -18.19
CA HIS A 259 12.25 8.96 -17.13
C HIS A 259 13.11 7.75 -16.73
N PRO A 260 13.73 7.02 -17.68
CA PRO A 260 14.45 5.77 -17.38
C PRO A 260 15.69 5.97 -16.49
N ASP A 261 16.33 7.14 -16.54
CA ASP A 261 17.50 7.42 -15.72
C ASP A 261 17.11 7.73 -14.27
N GLU A 262 16.03 8.49 -14.06
CA GLU A 262 15.45 8.75 -12.74
C GLU A 262 14.92 7.45 -12.10
N ALA A 263 14.27 6.60 -12.88
CA ALA A 263 13.80 5.30 -12.42
C ALA A 263 14.96 4.42 -11.94
N ARG A 264 16.05 4.37 -12.68
CA ARG A 264 17.25 3.60 -12.31
C ARG A 264 17.93 4.18 -11.06
N ALA A 265 17.99 5.51 -10.97
CA ALA A 265 18.53 6.21 -9.81
C ALA A 265 17.68 5.94 -8.55
N PHE A 266 16.36 6.04 -8.66
CA PHE A 266 15.42 5.78 -7.55
C PHE A 266 15.48 4.33 -7.07
N VAL A 267 15.31 3.36 -7.97
CA VAL A 267 15.32 1.93 -7.61
C VAL A 267 16.68 1.52 -7.04
N GLY A 268 17.78 2.05 -7.60
CA GLY A 268 19.14 1.80 -7.08
C GLY A 268 19.34 2.34 -5.64
N ALA A 269 18.84 3.56 -5.35
CA ALA A 269 18.91 4.13 -4.01
C ALA A 269 18.04 3.34 -3.01
N VAL A 270 16.83 2.98 -3.40
CA VAL A 270 15.91 2.15 -2.59
C VAL A 270 16.50 0.77 -2.32
N SER A 271 17.10 0.13 -3.33
CA SER A 271 17.77 -1.17 -3.18
C SER A 271 18.89 -1.12 -2.14
N ARG A 272 19.69 -0.04 -2.12
CA ARG A 272 20.69 0.21 -1.07
C ARG A 272 20.06 0.35 0.31
N GLY A 273 18.91 1.03 0.41
CA GLY A 273 18.16 1.20 1.65
C GLY A 273 17.67 -0.13 2.22
N TYR A 274 17.06 -0.98 1.40
CA TYR A 274 16.64 -2.32 1.84
C TYR A 274 17.82 -3.24 2.14
N ALA A 275 18.91 -3.17 1.36
CA ALA A 275 20.14 -3.91 1.67
C ALA A 275 20.71 -3.50 3.03
N TYR A 276 20.73 -2.19 3.34
CA TYR A 276 21.12 -1.70 4.66
C TYR A 276 20.22 -2.25 5.76
N ALA A 277 18.88 -2.25 5.56
CA ALA A 277 17.94 -2.79 6.53
C ALA A 277 18.12 -4.30 6.76
N ALA A 278 18.44 -5.06 5.71
CA ALA A 278 18.75 -6.49 5.83
C ALA A 278 20.05 -6.76 6.60
N GLU A 279 21.08 -5.91 6.44
CA GLU A 279 22.38 -6.08 7.10
C GLU A 279 22.43 -5.49 8.52
N GLN A 280 21.67 -4.43 8.77
CA GLN A 280 21.71 -3.64 10.01
C GLN A 280 20.28 -3.29 10.49
N PRO A 281 19.45 -4.31 10.84
CA PRO A 281 18.03 -4.10 11.11
C PRO A 281 17.77 -3.13 12.26
N ASP A 282 18.56 -3.18 13.35
CA ASP A 282 18.36 -2.28 14.49
C ASP A 282 18.65 -0.82 14.13
N ALA A 283 19.72 -0.58 13.36
CA ALA A 283 20.06 0.77 12.92
C ALA A 283 19.03 1.32 11.91
N ALA A 284 18.52 0.46 11.02
CA ALA A 284 17.46 0.82 10.09
C ALA A 284 16.15 1.15 10.81
N ALA A 285 15.79 0.38 11.85
CA ALA A 285 14.64 0.66 12.71
C ALA A 285 14.77 2.03 13.39
N ASP A 286 15.96 2.38 13.91
CA ASP A 286 16.22 3.69 14.50
C ASP A 286 15.99 4.84 13.52
N LEU A 287 16.42 4.69 12.26
CA LEU A 287 16.18 5.68 11.20
C LEU A 287 14.69 5.82 10.88
N LEU A 288 13.97 4.70 10.71
CA LEU A 288 12.54 4.71 10.43
C LEU A 288 11.74 5.38 11.55
N ILE A 289 12.05 5.08 12.82
CA ILE A 289 11.42 5.71 13.99
C ILE A 289 11.72 7.21 14.03
N ALA A 290 12.98 7.61 13.80
CA ALA A 290 13.40 9.00 13.81
C ALA A 290 12.72 9.83 12.71
N ALA A 291 12.53 9.26 11.52
CA ALA A 291 11.81 9.87 10.42
C ALA A 291 10.29 10.01 10.69
N ASN A 292 9.72 9.16 11.55
CA ASN A 292 8.28 9.09 11.80
C ASN A 292 7.91 9.10 13.29
N PRO A 293 8.38 10.09 14.09
CA PRO A 293 8.24 10.06 15.54
C PRO A 293 6.79 10.12 16.01
N ASP A 294 5.92 10.81 15.30
CA ASP A 294 4.50 10.96 15.64
C ASP A 294 3.71 9.66 15.47
N THR A 295 4.12 8.81 14.52
CA THR A 295 3.44 7.54 14.21
C THR A 295 4.10 6.37 14.92
N LEU A 296 5.43 6.30 14.92
CA LEU A 296 6.19 5.12 15.36
C LEU A 296 6.86 5.29 16.73
N GLY A 297 6.94 6.52 17.26
CA GLY A 297 7.64 6.78 18.53
C GLY A 297 7.04 6.09 19.75
N THR A 298 5.78 5.63 19.69
CA THR A 298 5.16 4.83 20.77
C THR A 298 5.19 3.32 20.48
N ALA A 299 5.66 2.90 19.30
CA ALA A 299 5.69 1.52 18.84
C ALA A 299 7.12 1.02 18.58
N GLU A 300 8.13 1.60 19.25
CA GLU A 300 9.54 1.31 19.00
C GLU A 300 9.88 -0.18 19.08
N GLU A 301 9.35 -0.91 20.08
CA GLU A 301 9.58 -2.34 20.24
C GLU A 301 9.04 -3.13 19.04
N LEU A 302 7.81 -2.84 18.63
CA LEU A 302 7.21 -3.44 17.43
C LEU A 302 8.05 -3.16 16.19
N VAL A 303 8.47 -1.92 15.96
CA VAL A 303 9.28 -1.56 14.79
C VAL A 303 10.59 -2.35 14.77
N ARG A 304 11.28 -2.50 15.90
CA ARG A 304 12.53 -3.24 15.98
C ARG A 304 12.37 -4.74 15.74
N GLU A 305 11.38 -5.37 16.39
CA GLU A 305 11.09 -6.80 16.18
C GLU A 305 10.63 -7.06 14.74
N SER A 306 9.76 -6.19 14.21
CA SER A 306 9.29 -6.27 12.83
C SER A 306 10.45 -6.12 11.82
N THR A 307 11.37 -5.17 12.05
CA THR A 307 12.52 -4.99 11.15
C THR A 307 13.45 -6.19 11.18
N ARG A 308 13.71 -6.79 12.37
CA ARG A 308 14.52 -8.01 12.50
C ARG A 308 13.87 -9.16 11.74
N LEU A 309 12.58 -9.42 11.97
CA LEU A 309 11.85 -10.47 11.28
C LEU A 309 11.85 -10.27 9.76
N LEU A 310 11.64 -9.02 9.32
CA LEU A 310 11.67 -8.66 7.91
C LEU A 310 13.05 -8.95 7.29
N ALA A 311 14.14 -8.55 7.98
CA ALA A 311 15.51 -8.76 7.54
C ALA A 311 15.88 -10.25 7.49
N ASP A 312 15.49 -11.02 8.51
CA ASP A 312 15.85 -12.42 8.64
C ASP A 312 15.10 -13.31 7.64
N GLU A 313 13.84 -12.97 7.31
CA GLU A 313 12.98 -13.89 6.58
C GLU A 313 12.45 -13.38 5.24
N TYR A 314 12.31 -12.06 5.04
CA TYR A 314 11.51 -11.56 3.91
C TYR A 314 12.28 -10.70 2.91
N LEU A 315 13.30 -9.93 3.33
CA LEU A 315 14.00 -9.00 2.43
C LEU A 315 14.91 -9.68 1.41
N THR A 316 15.43 -10.85 1.74
CA THR A 316 16.43 -11.54 0.92
C THR A 316 15.97 -12.92 0.48
N SER A 317 16.55 -13.38 -0.62
CA SER A 317 16.44 -14.76 -1.10
C SER A 317 17.83 -15.29 -1.40
N PRO A 318 18.13 -16.57 -1.10
CA PRO A 318 19.44 -17.14 -1.41
C PRO A 318 19.73 -17.25 -2.91
N ASP A 319 18.68 -17.25 -3.74
CA ASP A 319 18.77 -17.55 -5.18
C ASP A 319 18.59 -16.32 -6.07
N ARG A 320 18.25 -15.16 -5.50
CA ARG A 320 17.96 -13.94 -6.25
C ARG A 320 18.59 -12.71 -5.61
N ALA A 321 18.84 -11.70 -6.43
CA ALA A 321 19.24 -10.39 -5.93
C ALA A 321 18.10 -9.76 -5.10
N ILE A 322 18.45 -8.92 -4.14
CA ILE A 322 17.46 -8.16 -3.37
C ILE A 322 16.60 -7.32 -4.34
N GLY A 323 15.31 -7.35 -4.12
CA GLY A 323 14.35 -6.63 -4.98
C GLY A 323 14.01 -7.34 -6.30
N ALA A 324 14.66 -8.45 -6.67
CA ALA A 324 14.39 -9.15 -7.93
C ALA A 324 13.09 -9.94 -7.90
N ALA A 325 12.47 -10.09 -9.08
CA ALA A 325 11.27 -10.89 -9.25
C ALA A 325 11.56 -12.39 -9.11
N ASP A 326 10.55 -13.13 -8.66
CA ASP A 326 10.45 -14.58 -8.77
C ASP A 326 9.48 -14.94 -9.91
N PRO A 327 9.96 -15.24 -11.12
CA PRO A 327 9.07 -15.57 -12.23
C PRO A 327 8.10 -16.71 -11.91
N GLY A 328 8.57 -17.71 -11.16
CA GLY A 328 7.74 -18.86 -10.77
C GLY A 328 6.60 -18.46 -9.83
N ALA A 329 6.83 -17.56 -8.88
CA ALA A 329 5.79 -17.02 -8.00
C ALA A 329 4.79 -16.15 -8.79
N TRP A 330 5.28 -15.33 -9.74
CA TRP A 330 4.41 -14.51 -10.59
C TRP A 330 3.50 -15.36 -11.47
N ASP A 331 4.03 -16.42 -12.06
CA ASP A 331 3.25 -17.35 -12.91
C ASP A 331 2.22 -18.12 -12.06
N ALA A 332 2.65 -18.77 -10.97
CA ALA A 332 1.78 -19.61 -10.16
C ALA A 332 0.66 -18.84 -9.46
N PHE A 333 0.98 -17.66 -8.90
CA PHE A 333 -0.05 -16.84 -8.26
C PHE A 333 -0.99 -16.19 -9.28
N GLY A 334 -0.47 -15.81 -10.44
CA GLY A 334 -1.29 -15.34 -11.57
C GLY A 334 -2.27 -16.39 -12.09
N GLU A 335 -1.84 -17.66 -12.19
CA GLU A 335 -2.72 -18.78 -12.50
C GLU A 335 -3.79 -18.96 -11.44
N PHE A 336 -3.43 -18.91 -10.16
CA PHE A 336 -4.38 -18.97 -9.04
C PHE A 336 -5.44 -17.86 -9.12
N LEU A 337 -5.04 -16.62 -9.41
CA LEU A 337 -5.97 -15.52 -9.59
C LEU A 337 -6.90 -15.70 -10.80
N PHE A 338 -6.35 -16.20 -11.90
CA PHE A 338 -7.09 -16.44 -13.13
C PHE A 338 -8.11 -17.58 -12.96
N ASP A 339 -7.69 -18.72 -12.43
CA ASP A 339 -8.54 -19.90 -12.19
C ASP A 339 -9.64 -19.61 -11.15
N GLY A 340 -9.33 -18.77 -10.16
CA GLY A 340 -10.29 -18.30 -9.17
C GLY A 340 -11.28 -17.25 -9.69
N GLY A 341 -11.10 -16.74 -10.94
CA GLY A 341 -11.99 -15.74 -11.52
C GLY A 341 -11.86 -14.34 -10.90
N PHE A 342 -10.70 -14.01 -10.31
CA PHE A 342 -10.45 -12.71 -9.64
C PHE A 342 -9.97 -11.62 -10.60
N LEU A 343 -9.72 -11.98 -11.85
CA LEU A 343 -9.17 -11.07 -12.85
C LEU A 343 -10.25 -10.61 -13.82
N THR A 344 -10.31 -9.31 -14.03
CA THR A 344 -11.19 -8.68 -15.02
C THR A 344 -10.38 -7.88 -16.02
N ASP A 345 -10.94 -7.68 -17.22
CA ASP A 345 -10.41 -6.74 -18.19
C ASP A 345 -10.81 -5.29 -17.84
N SER A 346 -10.41 -4.34 -18.69
CA SER A 346 -10.71 -2.91 -18.52
C SER A 346 -12.21 -2.56 -18.67
N GLU A 347 -13.04 -3.47 -19.14
CA GLU A 347 -14.50 -3.33 -19.24
C GLU A 347 -15.21 -3.93 -18.00
N GLY A 348 -14.43 -4.60 -17.12
CA GLY A 348 -14.92 -5.26 -15.91
C GLY A 348 -15.44 -6.68 -16.17
N GLU A 349 -15.21 -7.22 -17.36
CA GLU A 349 -15.59 -8.61 -17.69
C GLU A 349 -14.49 -9.59 -17.25
N PRO A 350 -14.82 -10.80 -16.81
CA PRO A 350 -13.82 -11.81 -16.47
C PRO A 350 -12.85 -12.08 -17.61
N LEU A 351 -11.55 -12.20 -17.32
CA LEU A 351 -10.56 -12.51 -18.34
C LEU A 351 -10.85 -13.85 -19.02
N ALA A 352 -10.84 -13.84 -20.36
CA ALA A 352 -11.06 -15.05 -21.16
C ALA A 352 -9.79 -15.88 -21.37
N GLU A 353 -8.61 -15.26 -21.28
CA GLU A 353 -7.31 -15.89 -21.48
C GLU A 353 -6.31 -15.38 -20.45
N GLN A 354 -5.43 -16.26 -19.99
CA GLN A 354 -4.38 -15.92 -19.05
C GLN A 354 -3.33 -15.02 -19.72
N PRO A 355 -2.94 -13.90 -19.09
CA PRO A 355 -1.89 -13.03 -19.63
C PRO A 355 -0.49 -13.65 -19.52
N ASP A 356 0.46 -13.06 -20.22
CA ASP A 356 1.88 -13.29 -19.99
C ASP A 356 2.31 -12.48 -18.73
N TRP A 357 2.49 -13.19 -17.61
CA TRP A 357 2.82 -12.57 -16.34
C TRP A 357 4.19 -11.90 -16.32
N SER A 358 5.11 -12.30 -17.22
CA SER A 358 6.41 -11.66 -17.33
C SER A 358 6.34 -10.19 -17.79
N ALA A 359 5.20 -9.75 -18.34
CA ALA A 359 4.94 -8.38 -18.72
C ALA A 359 4.51 -7.48 -17.53
N TYR A 360 4.33 -8.03 -16.33
CA TYR A 360 3.80 -7.31 -15.16
C TYR A 360 4.88 -6.81 -14.20
N TYR A 361 6.13 -7.17 -14.43
CA TYR A 361 7.29 -6.77 -13.63
C TYR A 361 8.52 -6.57 -14.51
N THR A 362 9.50 -5.84 -13.99
CA THR A 362 10.82 -5.72 -14.60
C THR A 362 11.91 -5.66 -13.53
N ASP A 363 13.07 -6.21 -13.87
CA ASP A 363 14.31 -6.10 -13.10
C ASP A 363 15.31 -5.14 -13.77
N GLU A 364 14.93 -4.44 -14.84
CA GLU A 364 15.80 -3.58 -15.63
C GLU A 364 16.43 -2.44 -14.81
N TYR A 365 15.72 -1.97 -13.77
CA TYR A 365 16.13 -0.85 -12.93
C TYR A 365 16.91 -1.28 -11.67
N LEU A 366 17.03 -2.58 -11.42
CA LEU A 366 17.90 -3.12 -10.36
C LEU A 366 19.36 -2.91 -10.78
N GLY A 367 20.20 -2.42 -9.87
CA GLY A 367 21.61 -2.10 -10.11
C GLY A 367 22.52 -3.32 -10.20
#